data_d05b4bb44780b1f8570afeab7f164c61
#
_entry.id   d05b4bb44780b1f8570afeab7f164c61
#
_cell.length_a   1.000
_cell.length_b   1.000
_cell.length_c   1.000
_cell.angle_alpha   90.00
_cell.angle_beta   90.00
_cell.angle_gamma   90.00
#
_symmetry.space_group_name_H-M   'P 1'
#
loop_
_entity.id
_entity.type
_entity.pdbx_description
1 polymer ?
#
loop_
_entity_poly.entity_id
_entity_poly.type
_entity_poly.pdbx_seq_one_letter_code
_entity_poly.pdbx_strand_id
1 'polypeptide(L)'
;MKRVYFNSIIKQGSTYELEKKYYIHLVKVIRLKIGDEISLFNNISGEWKCEIIDIKKNFLKVKSISQISAPRVETLIDLMFSPIKYQNSESIIRQSTEMGVRCLFPTSFNRTINTKINLDKFNTYAVGAAQQSGRLTIPNIDKLIHLKDRSNIVSGKTVLMFDENLKGIHLSQAKVKPNSEILVVIGPEGGFEEEERAFISDSSK
;
A
#
# COMPACT_ATOMS: atom_id res chain seq x y z
N MET A 1 4.11 -15.63 -15.21
CA MET A 1 2.65 -15.63 -14.97
C MET A 1 2.22 -14.23 -14.55
N LYS A 2 1.09 -13.73 -15.06
CA LYS A 2 0.59 -12.39 -14.68
C LYS A 2 -0.15 -12.46 -13.37
N ARG A 3 0.15 -11.54 -12.46
CA ARG A 3 -0.46 -11.44 -11.13
C ARG A 3 -1.61 -10.44 -11.15
N VAL A 4 -2.72 -10.81 -10.55
CA VAL A 4 -3.94 -10.00 -10.48
C VAL A 4 -4.41 -9.93 -9.02
N TYR A 5 -4.53 -8.71 -8.50
CA TYR A 5 -5.14 -8.51 -7.19
C TYR A 5 -6.64 -8.79 -7.26
N PHE A 6 -7.12 -9.63 -6.34
CA PHE A 6 -8.52 -10.04 -6.29
C PHE A 6 -9.07 -9.90 -4.87
N ASN A 7 -9.98 -8.95 -4.69
CA ASN A 7 -10.48 -8.56 -3.37
C ASN A 7 -11.62 -9.47 -2.86
N SER A 8 -11.45 -10.80 -2.95
CA SER A 8 -12.39 -11.77 -2.40
C SER A 8 -11.66 -13.07 -2.04
N ILE A 9 -12.27 -13.90 -1.22
CA ILE A 9 -11.70 -15.18 -0.81
C ILE A 9 -11.49 -16.07 -2.02
N ILE A 10 -10.29 -16.63 -2.15
CA ILE A 10 -9.91 -17.58 -3.20
C ILE A 10 -9.85 -18.98 -2.59
N LYS A 11 -10.57 -19.94 -3.22
CA LYS A 11 -10.61 -21.35 -2.81
C LYS A 11 -10.27 -22.24 -4.00
N GLN A 12 -9.63 -23.36 -3.74
CA GLN A 12 -9.29 -24.34 -4.79
C GLN A 12 -10.51 -24.82 -5.56
N GLY A 13 -10.37 -24.95 -6.87
CA GLY A 13 -11.42 -25.43 -7.76
C GLY A 13 -12.55 -24.43 -8.05
N SER A 14 -12.57 -23.29 -7.37
CA SER A 14 -13.61 -22.27 -7.57
C SER A 14 -13.39 -21.45 -8.83
N THR A 15 -14.48 -20.93 -9.38
CA THR A 15 -14.47 -20.06 -10.57
C THR A 15 -14.73 -18.61 -10.16
N TYR A 16 -13.97 -17.69 -10.74
CA TYR A 16 -14.06 -16.26 -10.48
C TYR A 16 -14.23 -15.49 -11.77
N GLU A 17 -15.05 -14.44 -11.72
CA GLU A 17 -15.22 -13.51 -12.81
C GLU A 17 -14.38 -12.26 -12.58
N LEU A 18 -13.56 -11.90 -13.56
CA LEU A 18 -12.72 -10.71 -13.51
C LEU A 18 -13.34 -9.60 -14.37
N GLU A 19 -13.43 -8.41 -13.75
CA GLU A 19 -14.08 -7.23 -14.31
C GLU A 19 -13.41 -6.71 -15.58
N LYS A 20 -14.10 -5.83 -16.29
CA LYS A 20 -13.70 -5.18 -17.55
C LYS A 20 -12.25 -4.66 -17.55
N LYS A 21 -11.76 -4.07 -16.46
CA LYS A 21 -10.37 -3.56 -16.38
C LYS A 21 -9.34 -4.66 -16.61
N TYR A 22 -9.57 -5.86 -16.04
CA TYR A 22 -8.70 -7.02 -16.21
C TYR A 22 -8.83 -7.61 -17.61
N TYR A 23 -10.05 -7.68 -18.16
CA TYR A 23 -10.27 -8.11 -19.53
C TYR A 23 -9.47 -7.25 -20.52
N ILE A 24 -9.54 -5.93 -20.40
CA ILE A 24 -8.79 -5.03 -21.29
C ILE A 24 -7.28 -5.32 -21.16
N HIS A 25 -6.76 -5.40 -19.95
CA HIS A 25 -5.32 -5.60 -19.75
C HIS A 25 -4.85 -6.99 -20.19
N LEU A 26 -5.51 -8.05 -19.73
CA LEU A 26 -5.07 -9.42 -19.96
C LEU A 26 -5.35 -9.90 -21.40
N VAL A 27 -6.52 -9.57 -21.96
CA VAL A 27 -6.94 -10.07 -23.26
C VAL A 27 -6.58 -9.13 -24.40
N LYS A 28 -6.83 -7.81 -24.25
CA LYS A 28 -6.58 -6.87 -25.35
C LYS A 28 -5.12 -6.41 -25.44
N VAL A 29 -4.45 -6.22 -24.31
CA VAL A 29 -3.05 -5.75 -24.28
C VAL A 29 -2.08 -6.93 -24.28
N ILE A 30 -2.23 -7.87 -23.33
CA ILE A 30 -1.30 -9.01 -23.18
C ILE A 30 -1.65 -10.14 -24.15
N ARG A 31 -2.91 -10.23 -24.62
CA ARG A 31 -3.41 -11.22 -25.59
C ARG A 31 -3.44 -12.65 -25.05
N LEU A 32 -3.74 -12.79 -23.77
CA LEU A 32 -3.99 -14.11 -23.18
C LEU A 32 -5.25 -14.74 -23.76
N LYS A 33 -5.25 -16.07 -23.81
CA LYS A 33 -6.30 -16.93 -24.39
C LYS A 33 -6.88 -17.87 -23.33
N ILE A 34 -7.96 -18.57 -23.67
CA ILE A 34 -8.48 -19.69 -22.88
C ILE A 34 -7.40 -20.76 -22.78
N GLY A 35 -7.18 -21.32 -21.59
CA GLY A 35 -6.10 -22.23 -21.23
C GLY A 35 -4.83 -21.55 -20.70
N ASP A 36 -4.66 -20.23 -20.87
CA ASP A 36 -3.51 -19.52 -20.30
C ASP A 36 -3.66 -19.35 -18.80
N GLU A 37 -2.50 -19.26 -18.13
CA GLU A 37 -2.40 -19.18 -16.68
C GLU A 37 -2.13 -17.77 -16.19
N ILE A 38 -2.82 -17.39 -15.13
CA ILE A 38 -2.57 -16.19 -14.33
C ILE A 38 -2.51 -16.56 -12.86
N SER A 39 -2.08 -15.62 -11.98
CA SER A 39 -2.30 -15.78 -10.55
C SER A 39 -3.26 -14.74 -10.02
N LEU A 40 -4.16 -15.17 -9.13
CA LEU A 40 -4.96 -14.28 -8.28
C LEU A 40 -4.32 -14.24 -6.90
N PHE A 41 -4.26 -13.06 -6.30
CA PHE A 41 -3.68 -12.91 -4.96
C PHE A 41 -4.39 -11.89 -4.09
N ASN A 42 -4.34 -12.10 -2.78
CA ASN A 42 -4.69 -11.14 -1.73
C ASN A 42 -4.06 -11.56 -0.39
N ASN A 43 -4.20 -10.72 0.63
CA ASN A 43 -3.69 -10.98 1.97
C ASN A 43 -4.44 -12.07 2.75
N ILE A 44 -5.68 -12.39 2.37
CA ILE A 44 -6.55 -13.37 3.06
C ILE A 44 -6.27 -14.77 2.57
N SER A 45 -6.19 -14.95 1.26
CA SER A 45 -6.11 -16.27 0.61
C SER A 45 -4.70 -16.61 0.12
N GLY A 46 -3.76 -15.65 0.17
CA GLY A 46 -2.45 -15.82 -0.43
C GLY A 46 -2.48 -15.68 -1.95
N GLU A 47 -1.63 -16.41 -2.65
CA GLU A 47 -1.54 -16.39 -4.12
C GLU A 47 -1.91 -17.75 -4.70
N TRP A 48 -2.76 -17.73 -5.71
CA TRP A 48 -3.33 -18.91 -6.35
C TRP A 48 -3.08 -18.91 -7.85
N LYS A 49 -2.62 -20.03 -8.37
CA LYS A 49 -2.58 -20.34 -9.80
C LYS A 49 -3.99 -20.53 -10.32
N CYS A 50 -4.32 -19.84 -11.40
CA CYS A 50 -5.63 -19.91 -12.04
C CYS A 50 -5.47 -20.08 -13.55
N GLU A 51 -6.41 -20.77 -14.17
CA GLU A 51 -6.51 -20.95 -15.62
C GLU A 51 -7.67 -20.13 -16.15
N ILE A 52 -7.50 -19.49 -17.29
CA ILE A 52 -8.57 -18.79 -18.02
C ILE A 52 -9.46 -19.82 -18.69
N ILE A 53 -10.71 -19.94 -18.23
CA ILE A 53 -11.67 -20.95 -18.74
C ILE A 53 -12.72 -20.39 -19.68
N ASP A 54 -12.95 -19.07 -19.68
CA ASP A 54 -13.92 -18.41 -20.57
C ASP A 54 -13.53 -16.93 -20.78
N ILE A 55 -13.72 -16.46 -22.00
CA ILE A 55 -13.49 -15.05 -22.37
C ILE A 55 -14.72 -14.52 -23.10
N LYS A 56 -15.42 -13.55 -22.51
CA LYS A 56 -16.54 -12.85 -23.13
C LYS A 56 -16.27 -11.36 -23.22
N LYS A 57 -17.12 -10.65 -23.97
CA LYS A 57 -17.01 -9.20 -24.12
C LYS A 57 -17.06 -8.54 -22.72
N ASN A 58 -15.99 -7.86 -22.34
CA ASN A 58 -15.81 -7.09 -21.09
C ASN A 58 -15.57 -7.91 -19.81
N PHE A 59 -15.48 -9.22 -19.84
CA PHE A 59 -15.06 -10.00 -18.67
C PHE A 59 -14.39 -11.32 -19.07
N LEU A 60 -13.69 -11.93 -18.13
CA LEU A 60 -13.13 -13.25 -18.27
C LEU A 60 -13.39 -14.07 -17.00
N LYS A 61 -13.53 -15.39 -17.17
CA LYS A 61 -13.64 -16.33 -16.05
C LYS A 61 -12.37 -17.10 -15.90
N VAL A 62 -11.95 -17.26 -14.64
CA VAL A 62 -10.78 -18.04 -14.28
C VAL A 62 -11.15 -19.08 -13.23
N LYS A 63 -10.52 -20.25 -13.30
CA LYS A 63 -10.67 -21.32 -12.31
C LYS A 63 -9.38 -21.45 -11.51
N SER A 64 -9.46 -21.41 -10.18
CA SER A 64 -8.33 -21.63 -9.31
C SER A 64 -7.91 -23.10 -9.31
N ILE A 65 -6.62 -23.35 -9.46
CA ILE A 65 -6.05 -24.71 -9.57
C ILE A 65 -5.36 -25.10 -8.27
N SER A 66 -4.34 -24.33 -7.87
CA SER A 66 -3.52 -24.63 -6.71
C SER A 66 -3.01 -23.36 -6.03
N GLN A 67 -2.74 -23.44 -4.74
CA GLN A 67 -2.13 -22.33 -4.01
C GLN A 67 -0.63 -22.29 -4.30
N ILE A 68 -0.12 -21.11 -4.67
CA ILE A 68 1.30 -20.83 -4.92
C ILE A 68 1.98 -20.41 -3.62
N SER A 69 1.30 -19.56 -2.85
CA SER A 69 1.81 -19.02 -1.60
C SER A 69 0.68 -18.82 -0.60
N ALA A 70 0.89 -19.25 0.64
CA ALA A 70 -0.02 -18.97 1.75
C ALA A 70 -0.02 -17.46 2.09
N PRO A 71 -1.06 -16.96 2.78
CA PRO A 71 -1.05 -15.62 3.35
C PRO A 71 0.19 -15.40 4.23
N ARG A 72 0.71 -14.17 4.23
CA ARG A 72 1.86 -13.78 5.06
C ARG A 72 1.43 -12.78 6.10
N VAL A 73 2.11 -12.81 7.25
CA VAL A 73 1.96 -11.80 8.28
C VAL A 73 2.48 -10.46 7.72
N GLU A 74 1.70 -9.41 7.91
CA GLU A 74 2.08 -8.07 7.49
C GLU A 74 3.15 -7.47 8.41
N THR A 75 3.90 -6.52 7.89
CA THR A 75 4.77 -5.68 8.71
C THR A 75 3.92 -4.77 9.60
N LEU A 76 4.47 -4.38 10.75
CA LEU A 76 3.83 -3.43 11.65
C LEU A 76 4.35 -2.00 11.42
N ILE A 77 4.66 -1.67 10.16
CA ILE A 77 5.21 -0.36 9.76
C ILE A 77 4.14 0.43 9.02
N ASP A 78 3.83 1.59 9.56
CA ASP A 78 2.95 2.59 8.95
C ASP A 78 3.77 3.80 8.51
N LEU A 79 3.30 4.52 7.50
CA LEU A 79 3.93 5.74 6.99
C LEU A 79 2.94 6.91 7.04
N MET A 80 3.28 7.94 7.80
CA MET A 80 2.67 9.25 7.77
C MET A 80 3.55 10.18 6.93
N PHE A 81 2.98 10.83 5.92
CA PHE A 81 3.77 11.65 5.01
C PHE A 81 2.99 12.87 4.52
N SER A 82 3.72 13.96 4.29
CA SER A 82 3.18 15.12 3.59
C SER A 82 3.02 14.81 2.10
N PRO A 83 1.83 15.02 1.49
CA PRO A 83 1.69 14.89 0.06
C PRO A 83 2.54 15.92 -0.68
N ILE A 84 3.35 15.45 -1.60
CA ILE A 84 4.18 16.26 -2.50
C ILE A 84 3.50 16.43 -3.87
N LYS A 85 4.10 17.15 -4.79
CA LYS A 85 3.55 17.33 -6.15
C LYS A 85 3.15 15.98 -6.74
N TYR A 86 2.04 15.94 -7.45
CA TYR A 86 1.34 14.75 -7.92
C TYR A 86 2.25 13.67 -8.55
N GLN A 87 3.20 14.06 -9.39
CA GLN A 87 4.13 13.13 -10.06
C GLN A 87 5.03 12.35 -9.08
N ASN A 88 5.37 12.96 -7.95
CA ASN A 88 6.22 12.34 -6.94
C ASN A 88 5.44 11.48 -5.94
N SER A 89 4.14 11.77 -5.74
CA SER A 89 3.27 10.97 -4.87
C SER A 89 3.10 9.53 -5.37
N GLU A 90 3.12 9.30 -6.69
CA GLU A 90 3.13 7.94 -7.25
C GLU A 90 4.31 7.12 -6.75
N SER A 91 5.51 7.71 -6.74
CA SER A 91 6.73 7.03 -6.27
C SER A 91 6.63 6.65 -4.78
N ILE A 92 6.07 7.55 -3.95
CA ILE A 92 5.87 7.25 -2.52
C ILE A 92 4.96 6.03 -2.36
N ILE A 93 3.80 6.02 -3.04
CA ILE A 93 2.83 4.92 -2.93
C ILE A 93 3.42 3.60 -3.44
N ARG A 94 4.09 3.62 -4.59
CA ARG A 94 4.72 2.42 -5.16
C ARG A 94 5.79 1.86 -4.25
N GLN A 95 6.77 2.65 -3.86
CA GLN A 95 7.90 2.21 -3.03
C GLN A 95 7.43 1.75 -1.65
N SER A 96 6.52 2.47 -1.01
CA SER A 96 5.95 2.07 0.28
C SER A 96 5.25 0.71 0.18
N THR A 97 4.50 0.47 -0.91
CA THR A 97 3.86 -0.83 -1.15
C THR A 97 4.90 -1.93 -1.36
N GLU A 98 5.93 -1.69 -2.18
CA GLU A 98 7.01 -2.64 -2.46
C GLU A 98 7.78 -3.00 -1.18
N MET A 99 8.02 -2.04 -0.30
CA MET A 99 8.68 -2.23 1.00
C MET A 99 7.77 -2.85 2.06
N GLY A 100 6.46 -2.94 1.82
CA GLY A 100 5.50 -3.60 2.70
C GLY A 100 4.97 -2.74 3.83
N VAL A 101 4.85 -1.45 3.62
CA VAL A 101 4.14 -0.56 4.54
C VAL A 101 2.69 -1.04 4.66
N ARG A 102 2.18 -1.13 5.90
CA ARG A 102 0.83 -1.60 6.23
C ARG A 102 -0.23 -0.53 5.95
N CYS A 103 0.00 0.69 6.47
CA CYS A 103 -0.92 1.82 6.31
C CYS A 103 -0.16 3.06 5.83
N LEU A 104 -0.82 3.82 4.95
CA LEU A 104 -0.34 5.10 4.45
C LEU A 104 -1.28 6.21 4.94
N PHE A 105 -0.73 7.18 5.67
CA PHE A 105 -1.45 8.32 6.23
C PHE A 105 -1.02 9.62 5.57
N PRO A 106 -1.62 10.01 4.43
CA PRO A 106 -1.41 11.32 3.87
C PRO A 106 -1.82 12.38 4.90
N THR A 107 -0.91 13.27 5.29
CA THR A 107 -1.12 14.21 6.38
C THR A 107 -0.71 15.60 5.93
N SER A 108 -1.58 16.61 6.14
CA SER A 108 -1.21 18.00 5.93
C SER A 108 -0.57 18.56 7.20
N PHE A 109 0.60 19.11 7.02
CA PHE A 109 1.37 19.89 7.99
C PHE A 109 1.22 21.38 7.66
N ASN A 110 1.64 22.26 8.53
CA ASN A 110 1.51 23.72 8.35
C ASN A 110 2.20 24.21 7.06
N ARG A 111 3.32 23.58 6.68
CA ARG A 111 4.07 23.91 5.46
C ARG A 111 3.78 22.99 4.27
N THR A 112 2.70 22.21 4.33
CA THR A 112 2.27 21.40 3.20
C THR A 112 1.73 22.25 2.07
N ILE A 113 2.33 22.18 0.89
CA ILE A 113 1.91 22.93 -0.28
C ILE A 113 0.73 22.23 -0.97
N ASN A 114 0.80 20.91 -1.13
CA ASN A 114 -0.22 20.15 -1.82
C ASN A 114 -1.28 19.60 -0.87
N THR A 115 -2.45 20.20 -0.86
CA THR A 115 -3.58 19.84 0.01
C THR A 115 -4.65 18.98 -0.68
N LYS A 116 -4.35 18.43 -1.86
CA LYS A 116 -5.29 17.57 -2.60
C LYS A 116 -4.63 16.26 -3.01
N ILE A 117 -5.31 15.14 -2.74
CA ILE A 117 -4.91 13.80 -3.18
C ILE A 117 -6.04 13.14 -3.96
N ASN A 118 -5.69 12.16 -4.78
CA ASN A 118 -6.66 11.31 -5.48
C ASN A 118 -6.49 9.88 -4.98
N LEU A 119 -7.36 9.45 -4.06
CA LEU A 119 -7.29 8.12 -3.43
C LEU A 119 -7.44 6.97 -4.43
N ASP A 120 -8.29 7.13 -5.47
CA ASP A 120 -8.48 6.07 -6.47
C ASP A 120 -7.19 5.82 -7.25
N LYS A 121 -6.47 6.90 -7.57
CA LYS A 121 -5.15 6.77 -8.21
C LYS A 121 -4.11 6.19 -7.27
N PHE A 122 -4.08 6.59 -6.01
CA PHE A 122 -3.17 6.01 -5.01
C PHE A 122 -3.42 4.51 -4.86
N ASN A 123 -4.66 4.08 -4.74
CA ASN A 123 -5.02 2.67 -4.72
C ASN A 123 -4.60 1.95 -6.01
N THR A 124 -4.76 2.58 -7.17
CA THR A 124 -4.32 2.01 -8.45
C THR A 124 -2.80 1.80 -8.47
N TYR A 125 -2.02 2.76 -7.98
CA TYR A 125 -0.57 2.64 -7.88
C TYR A 125 -0.13 1.55 -6.91
N ALA A 126 -0.79 1.44 -5.75
CA ALA A 126 -0.52 0.40 -4.77
C ALA A 126 -0.81 -1.00 -5.33
N VAL A 127 -1.95 -1.18 -6.00
CA VAL A 127 -2.29 -2.45 -6.68
C VAL A 127 -1.24 -2.79 -7.73
N GLY A 128 -0.86 -1.84 -8.57
CA GLY A 128 0.17 -2.03 -9.59
C GLY A 128 1.53 -2.42 -8.99
N ALA A 129 1.94 -1.77 -7.91
CA ALA A 129 3.17 -2.06 -7.20
C ALA A 129 3.16 -3.48 -6.59
N ALA A 130 2.07 -3.87 -5.91
CA ALA A 130 1.91 -5.22 -5.35
C ALA A 130 1.95 -6.31 -6.42
N GLN A 131 1.33 -6.06 -7.59
CA GLN A 131 1.37 -6.98 -8.73
C GLN A 131 2.80 -7.20 -9.28
N GLN A 132 3.65 -6.18 -9.25
CA GLN A 132 5.01 -6.25 -9.76
C GLN A 132 6.02 -6.78 -8.73
N SER A 133 5.89 -6.41 -7.47
CA SER A 133 6.86 -6.73 -6.42
C SER A 133 6.69 -8.10 -5.77
N GLY A 134 5.63 -8.83 -6.09
CA GLY A 134 5.33 -10.11 -5.43
C GLY A 134 4.67 -9.96 -4.06
N ARG A 135 4.27 -8.75 -3.65
CA ARG A 135 3.51 -8.54 -2.42
C ARG A 135 2.12 -9.18 -2.51
N LEU A 136 1.64 -9.71 -1.38
CA LEU A 136 0.28 -10.24 -1.25
C LEU A 136 -0.67 -9.20 -0.67
N THR A 137 -0.12 -8.16 -0.04
CA THR A 137 -0.85 -7.12 0.67
C THR A 137 -0.80 -5.81 -0.10
N ILE A 138 -1.86 -5.03 0.04
CA ILE A 138 -1.95 -3.66 -0.45
C ILE A 138 -2.10 -2.78 0.78
N PRO A 139 -1.29 -1.71 0.95
CA PRO A 139 -1.42 -0.82 2.09
C PRO A 139 -2.82 -0.21 2.15
N ASN A 140 -3.35 -0.07 3.36
CA ASN A 140 -4.52 0.76 3.58
C ASN A 140 -4.13 2.24 3.43
N ILE A 141 -4.79 2.97 2.52
CA ILE A 141 -4.48 4.37 2.24
C ILE A 141 -5.62 5.23 2.76
N ASP A 142 -5.33 6.04 3.77
CA ASP A 142 -6.32 6.92 4.39
C ASP A 142 -6.50 8.23 3.57
N LYS A 143 -7.55 8.95 3.89
CA LYS A 143 -7.78 10.30 3.35
C LYS A 143 -6.75 11.29 3.88
N LEU A 144 -6.58 12.41 3.18
CA LEU A 144 -5.75 13.51 3.67
C LEU A 144 -6.42 14.18 4.87
N ILE A 145 -5.71 14.22 5.99
CA ILE A 145 -6.18 14.82 7.26
C ILE A 145 -5.05 15.69 7.82
N HIS A 146 -5.39 16.75 8.54
CA HIS A 146 -4.41 17.58 9.21
C HIS A 146 -3.75 16.86 10.39
N LEU A 147 -2.45 17.14 10.66
CA LEU A 147 -1.70 16.50 11.74
C LEU A 147 -2.41 16.54 13.09
N LYS A 148 -3.02 17.66 13.45
CA LYS A 148 -3.75 17.84 14.74
C LYS A 148 -4.87 16.82 14.96
N ASP A 149 -5.42 16.27 13.88
CA ASP A 149 -6.49 15.26 13.91
C ASP A 149 -5.95 13.82 13.85
N ARG A 150 -4.62 13.64 13.99
CA ARG A 150 -3.91 12.35 13.89
C ARG A 150 -3.40 11.80 15.23
N SER A 151 -3.81 12.36 16.37
CA SER A 151 -3.34 11.92 17.68
C SER A 151 -3.54 10.42 17.92
N ASN A 152 -4.67 9.86 17.50
CA ASN A 152 -4.97 8.42 17.58
C ASN A 152 -4.06 7.54 16.73
N ILE A 153 -3.46 8.07 15.67
CA ILE A 153 -2.52 7.33 14.80
C ILE A 153 -1.12 7.32 15.41
N VAL A 154 -0.74 8.39 16.10
CA VAL A 154 0.58 8.55 16.75
C VAL A 154 0.65 7.77 18.06
N SER A 155 -0.44 7.80 18.84
CA SER A 155 -0.49 7.21 20.19
C SER A 155 -0.21 5.70 20.19
N GLY A 156 0.61 5.27 21.15
CA GLY A 156 0.91 3.85 21.39
C GLY A 156 1.88 3.21 20.39
N LYS A 157 2.46 3.98 19.44
CA LYS A 157 3.42 3.49 18.47
C LYS A 157 4.84 3.98 18.75
N THR A 158 5.82 3.23 18.30
CA THR A 158 7.18 3.74 18.18
C THR A 158 7.25 4.69 16.99
N VAL A 159 7.42 5.99 17.24
CA VAL A 159 7.47 7.00 16.19
C VAL A 159 8.91 7.25 15.76
N LEU A 160 9.17 7.16 14.47
CA LEU A 160 10.43 7.52 13.83
C LEU A 160 10.17 8.74 12.93
N MET A 161 10.42 9.93 13.46
CA MET A 161 10.28 11.18 12.71
C MET A 161 11.62 11.52 12.04
N PHE A 162 11.59 11.69 10.73
CA PHE A 162 12.73 12.11 9.93
C PHE A 162 12.68 13.63 9.75
N ASP A 163 13.55 14.34 10.49
CA ASP A 163 13.59 15.79 10.57
C ASP A 163 14.91 16.33 10.00
N GLU A 164 14.82 17.33 9.14
CA GLU A 164 15.96 18.00 8.50
C GLU A 164 16.82 18.83 9.45
N ASN A 165 16.32 19.13 10.66
CA ASN A 165 17.06 19.98 11.62
C ASN A 165 18.30 19.31 12.25
N LEU A 166 18.54 18.02 11.98
CA LEU A 166 19.69 17.23 12.42
C LEU A 166 19.89 17.15 13.94
N LYS A 167 18.90 17.50 14.76
CA LYS A 167 18.97 17.40 16.23
C LYS A 167 18.61 16.00 16.76
N GLY A 168 18.20 15.08 15.88
CA GLY A 168 17.84 13.72 16.21
C GLY A 168 19.05 12.79 16.40
N ILE A 169 18.78 11.56 16.76
CA ILE A 169 19.78 10.48 16.81
C ILE A 169 19.87 9.78 15.45
N HIS A 170 21.01 9.17 15.15
CA HIS A 170 21.15 8.34 13.97
C HIS A 170 20.21 7.11 14.06
N LEU A 171 19.61 6.69 12.95
CA LEU A 171 18.63 5.59 12.93
C LEU A 171 19.19 4.29 13.54
N SER A 172 20.49 4.00 13.37
CA SER A 172 21.14 2.83 13.98
C SER A 172 21.17 2.85 15.50
N GLN A 173 20.94 4.01 16.13
CA GLN A 173 20.88 4.20 17.58
C GLN A 173 19.43 4.17 18.11
N ALA A 174 18.45 4.16 17.21
CA ALA A 174 17.05 4.11 17.60
C ALA A 174 16.73 2.75 18.23
N LYS A 175 16.22 2.78 19.46
CA LYS A 175 15.81 1.58 20.20
C LYS A 175 14.37 1.24 19.84
N VAL A 176 14.21 0.36 18.86
CA VAL A 176 12.88 -0.17 18.46
C VAL A 176 12.65 -1.51 19.17
N LYS A 177 11.56 -1.63 19.90
CA LYS A 177 11.20 -2.90 20.55
C LYS A 177 10.76 -3.93 19.49
N PRO A 178 11.15 -5.20 19.62
CA PRO A 178 10.64 -6.25 18.75
C PRO A 178 9.10 -6.28 18.77
N ASN A 179 8.50 -6.49 17.61
CA ASN A 179 7.04 -6.56 17.43
C ASN A 179 6.26 -5.29 17.82
N SER A 180 6.91 -4.14 17.98
CA SER A 180 6.20 -2.88 18.17
C SER A 180 5.65 -2.35 16.85
N GLU A 181 4.52 -1.67 16.91
CA GLU A 181 4.03 -0.89 15.78
C GLU A 181 4.93 0.33 15.58
N ILE A 182 5.39 0.53 14.36
CA ILE A 182 6.27 1.63 13.99
C ILE A 182 5.49 2.59 13.10
N LEU A 183 5.53 3.87 13.45
CA LEU A 183 5.06 4.95 12.60
C LEU A 183 6.26 5.77 12.11
N VAL A 184 6.53 5.68 10.82
CA VAL A 184 7.49 6.54 10.15
C VAL A 184 6.80 7.85 9.79
N VAL A 185 7.39 9.00 10.12
CA VAL A 185 6.85 10.32 9.82
C VAL A 185 7.83 11.10 8.94
N ILE A 186 7.33 11.52 7.77
CA ILE A 186 8.08 12.34 6.80
C ILE A 186 7.28 13.62 6.53
N GLY A 187 7.89 14.75 6.85
CA GLY A 187 7.29 16.08 6.72
C GLY A 187 7.24 16.62 5.29
N PRO A 188 6.75 17.87 5.15
CA PRO A 188 6.75 18.59 3.87
C PRO A 188 8.16 19.07 3.49
N GLU A 189 8.33 19.50 2.25
CA GLU A 189 9.61 20.05 1.76
C GLU A 189 10.07 21.28 2.54
N GLY A 190 9.15 22.03 3.15
CA GLY A 190 9.48 23.19 4.03
C GLY A 190 9.81 22.83 5.46
N GLY A 191 9.88 21.54 5.80
CA GLY A 191 10.16 21.02 7.13
C GLY A 191 9.01 21.15 8.12
N PHE A 192 9.26 20.68 9.34
CA PHE A 192 8.28 20.75 10.44
C PHE A 192 8.38 22.09 11.19
N GLU A 193 7.25 22.53 11.73
CA GLU A 193 7.23 23.60 12.75
C GLU A 193 7.43 23.03 14.16
N GLU A 194 7.85 23.86 15.10
CA GLU A 194 8.14 23.42 16.47
C GLU A 194 6.92 22.82 17.17
N GLU A 195 5.73 23.40 16.93
CA GLU A 195 4.48 22.89 17.46
C GLU A 195 4.14 21.48 16.94
N GLU A 196 4.49 21.19 15.70
CA GLU A 196 4.28 19.88 15.08
C GLU A 196 5.21 18.82 15.65
N ARG A 197 6.48 19.20 15.90
CA ARG A 197 7.45 18.35 16.61
C ARG A 197 6.98 18.02 18.02
N ALA A 198 6.53 19.02 18.75
CA ALA A 198 5.99 18.86 20.10
C ALA A 198 4.75 17.93 20.09
N PHE A 199 3.80 18.16 19.18
CA PHE A 199 2.61 17.33 19.05
C PHE A 199 2.95 15.86 18.80
N ILE A 200 3.87 15.57 17.87
CA ILE A 200 4.29 14.19 17.57
C ILE A 200 4.98 13.56 18.78
N SER A 201 5.90 14.28 19.43
CA SER A 201 6.61 13.80 20.60
C SER A 201 5.70 13.51 21.79
N ASP A 202 4.73 14.36 22.08
CA ASP A 202 3.83 14.22 23.22
C ASP A 202 2.76 13.14 22.98
N SER A 203 2.30 13.01 21.74
CA SER A 203 1.32 11.99 21.36
C SER A 203 1.91 10.57 21.28
N SER A 204 3.24 10.43 21.20
CA SER A 204 3.93 9.13 21.11
C SER A 204 4.25 8.49 22.47
N LYS A 205 3.97 9.19 23.57
CA LYS A 205 4.15 8.71 24.95
C LYS A 205 2.96 7.90 25.40
#